data_b21990651954e7cc9fc320def2a01a82
#
_entry.id   b21990651954e7cc9fc320def2a01a82
#
_cell.length_a   1.000
_cell.length_b   1.000
_cell.length_c   1.000
_cell.angle_alpha   90.00
_cell.angle_beta   90.00
_cell.angle_gamma   90.00
#
_symmetry.space_group_name_H-M   'P 1'
#
loop_
_entity.id
_entity.type
_entity.pdbx_description
1 polymer ?
#
loop_
_entity_poly.entity_id
_entity_poly.type
_entity_poly.pdbx_seq_one_letter_code
_entity_poly.pdbx_strand_id
1 'polypeptide(L)'
;MGMTMTQKILARHAGLEHVVPGQLVEGKLDLVLGNDITTPVAIAEFNKAGLTQVFDREKIALVLDHYTPCKDIKAAQLCAQVREFAKRFDITHFYDVGCMGVEHALLPEQGLTAPGEAMIGADSHTCTYGAVNMFSTGVGSTDMAAGMATGLAWFRIPSAIKITLKGKLQPCVSGKDVILHLIGTIGVDGALYKSLEFGGEGVASLSMDDRFTIANMAIEAGAKNGIFPVDDKTRAYLDGRVTRPWEAVEPDADAEYEREVVIDLDTLQPTVALPHLPSNTRTVDQAAGTHIDQVVIGSCTNGRLEDLRQAAAALKGRKVAAGVRCIVIPATQQITLDAMAEGLIQTFIESGCAVSTPTCGPCLGGHMGVLSDGERAISTTNRNFVGRMGPVSSEIILANPAVAAASAVAGCVADPRKL
;
A
#
# COMPACT_ATOMS: atom_id res chain seq x y z
N MET A 1 18.35 -27.45 -2.80
CA MET A 1 17.39 -26.49 -3.36
C MET A 1 17.62 -25.16 -2.68
N GLY A 2 17.90 -24.13 -3.47
CA GLY A 2 18.07 -22.78 -2.93
C GLY A 2 16.73 -22.17 -2.50
N MET A 3 16.80 -21.25 -1.56
CA MET A 3 15.63 -20.55 -1.03
C MET A 3 15.45 -19.18 -1.68
N THR A 4 14.21 -18.77 -1.86
CA THR A 4 13.81 -17.41 -2.26
C THR A 4 13.97 -16.43 -1.09
N MET A 5 13.88 -15.11 -1.35
CA MET A 5 13.96 -14.08 -0.30
C MET A 5 12.96 -14.35 0.83
N THR A 6 11.70 -14.56 0.49
CA THR A 6 10.64 -14.84 1.47
C THR A 6 10.90 -16.11 2.29
N GLN A 7 11.36 -17.18 1.65
CA GLN A 7 11.68 -18.43 2.34
C GLN A 7 12.83 -18.24 3.34
N LYS A 8 13.88 -17.50 2.97
CA LYS A 8 15.01 -17.20 3.88
C LYS A 8 14.57 -16.40 5.10
N ILE A 9 13.75 -15.36 4.89
CA ILE A 9 13.23 -14.56 6.00
C ILE A 9 12.40 -15.43 6.95
N LEU A 10 11.48 -16.23 6.43
CA LEU A 10 10.62 -17.09 7.24
C LEU A 10 11.39 -18.24 7.93
N ALA A 11 12.39 -18.81 7.25
CA ALA A 11 13.28 -19.83 7.86
C ALA A 11 14.00 -19.24 9.08
N ARG A 12 14.62 -18.07 8.94
CA ARG A 12 15.30 -17.35 10.02
C ARG A 12 14.39 -17.11 11.22
N HIS A 13 13.16 -16.62 10.97
CA HIS A 13 12.19 -16.32 12.03
C HIS A 13 11.62 -17.57 12.69
N ALA A 14 11.62 -18.70 12.00
CA ALA A 14 11.27 -20.02 12.55
C ALA A 14 12.45 -20.74 13.24
N GLY A 15 13.67 -20.17 13.19
CA GLY A 15 14.87 -20.84 13.74
C GLY A 15 15.30 -22.07 12.94
N LEU A 16 14.98 -22.11 11.64
CA LEU A 16 15.30 -23.21 10.74
C LEU A 16 16.38 -22.79 9.73
N GLU A 17 17.25 -23.71 9.37
CA GLU A 17 18.26 -23.46 8.32
C GLU A 17 17.65 -23.48 6.92
N HIS A 18 16.58 -24.26 6.72
CA HIS A 18 15.93 -24.43 5.43
C HIS A 18 14.43 -24.67 5.58
N VAL A 19 13.64 -24.16 4.65
CA VAL A 19 12.20 -24.39 4.54
C VAL A 19 11.80 -24.68 3.10
N VAL A 20 10.66 -25.34 2.91
CA VAL A 20 10.12 -25.66 1.58
C VAL A 20 8.70 -25.12 1.42
N PRO A 21 8.23 -24.81 0.20
CA PRO A 21 6.86 -24.39 -0.05
C PRO A 21 5.85 -25.39 0.53
N GLY A 22 4.81 -24.86 1.19
CA GLY A 22 3.76 -25.66 1.83
C GLY A 22 4.07 -26.11 3.26
N GLN A 23 5.31 -26.02 3.74
CA GLN A 23 5.67 -26.30 5.12
C GLN A 23 4.99 -25.32 6.07
N LEU A 24 4.45 -25.82 7.19
CA LEU A 24 3.94 -25.01 8.28
C LEU A 24 5.05 -24.71 9.26
N VAL A 25 5.22 -23.43 9.60
CA VAL A 25 6.21 -22.98 10.57
C VAL A 25 5.57 -21.98 11.54
N GLU A 26 6.11 -21.91 12.75
CA GLU A 26 5.83 -20.83 13.69
C GLU A 26 7.02 -19.86 13.65
N GLY A 27 6.75 -18.60 13.32
CA GLY A 27 7.78 -17.59 13.17
C GLY A 27 7.65 -16.50 14.23
N LYS A 28 8.79 -16.01 14.72
CA LYS A 28 8.87 -14.81 15.57
C LYS A 28 8.53 -13.56 14.75
N LEU A 29 7.88 -12.60 15.39
CA LEU A 29 7.50 -11.34 14.78
C LEU A 29 8.41 -10.20 15.26
N ASP A 30 8.85 -9.35 14.35
CA ASP A 30 9.56 -8.11 14.66
C ASP A 30 8.58 -6.96 14.90
N LEU A 31 7.40 -6.99 14.25
CA LEU A 31 6.39 -5.97 14.42
C LEU A 31 4.99 -6.55 14.22
N VAL A 32 4.01 -6.04 14.97
CA VAL A 32 2.57 -6.28 14.77
C VAL A 32 1.87 -4.94 14.54
N LEU A 33 1.13 -4.82 13.43
CA LEU A 33 0.44 -3.60 13.03
C LEU A 33 -1.07 -3.72 13.22
N GLY A 34 -1.69 -2.64 13.71
CA GLY A 34 -3.13 -2.48 13.74
C GLY A 34 -3.59 -1.06 13.50
N ASN A 35 -4.81 -0.93 12.97
CA ASN A 35 -5.46 0.35 12.69
C ASN A 35 -6.80 0.49 13.43
N ASP A 36 -7.46 1.63 13.28
CA ASP A 36 -8.71 1.96 13.97
C ASP A 36 -9.95 1.16 13.50
N ILE A 37 -9.85 0.36 12.43
CA ILE A 37 -10.91 -0.56 12.00
C ILE A 37 -10.74 -1.94 12.63
N THR A 38 -9.55 -2.50 12.54
CA THR A 38 -9.30 -3.92 12.84
C THR A 38 -8.79 -4.14 14.26
N THR A 39 -8.08 -3.16 14.83
CA THR A 39 -7.60 -3.25 16.22
C THR A 39 -8.73 -3.39 17.24
N PRO A 40 -9.88 -2.69 17.17
CA PRO A 40 -10.98 -2.91 18.09
C PRO A 40 -11.48 -4.35 18.11
N VAL A 41 -11.51 -5.02 16.95
CA VAL A 41 -11.86 -6.45 16.83
C VAL A 41 -10.78 -7.32 17.48
N ALA A 42 -9.51 -7.03 17.22
CA ALA A 42 -8.39 -7.74 17.85
C ALA A 42 -8.38 -7.58 19.38
N ILE A 43 -8.69 -6.38 19.89
CA ILE A 43 -8.83 -6.12 21.33
C ILE A 43 -9.96 -6.96 21.94
N ALA A 44 -11.09 -7.09 21.26
CA ALA A 44 -12.20 -7.91 21.72
C ALA A 44 -11.77 -9.40 21.84
N GLU A 45 -11.07 -9.94 20.85
CA GLU A 45 -10.56 -11.31 20.89
C GLU A 45 -9.45 -11.48 21.94
N PHE A 46 -8.55 -10.49 22.09
CA PHE A 46 -7.52 -10.46 23.13
C PHE A 46 -8.13 -10.56 24.55
N ASN A 47 -9.14 -9.74 24.81
CA ASN A 47 -9.84 -9.74 26.11
C ASN A 47 -10.63 -11.04 26.33
N LYS A 48 -11.33 -11.55 25.31
CA LYS A 48 -12.08 -12.81 25.35
C LYS A 48 -11.19 -14.01 25.66
N ALA A 49 -9.97 -14.02 25.14
CA ALA A 49 -8.97 -15.03 25.44
C ALA A 49 -8.33 -14.88 26.82
N GLY A 50 -8.72 -13.87 27.62
CA GLY A 50 -8.17 -13.63 28.95
C GLY A 50 -6.71 -13.17 28.96
N LEU A 51 -6.23 -12.61 27.85
CA LEU A 51 -4.86 -12.14 27.75
C LEU A 51 -4.68 -10.85 28.54
N THR A 52 -3.60 -10.76 29.30
CA THR A 52 -3.35 -9.67 30.26
C THR A 52 -2.08 -8.90 30.00
N GLN A 53 -1.26 -9.34 29.05
CA GLN A 53 0.01 -8.70 28.68
C GLN A 53 0.24 -8.81 27.18
N VAL A 54 0.99 -7.87 26.62
CA VAL A 54 1.53 -7.92 25.26
C VAL A 54 2.95 -8.47 25.31
N PHE A 55 3.42 -9.07 24.19
CA PHE A 55 4.75 -9.66 24.16
C PHE A 55 5.87 -8.63 24.25
N ASP A 56 5.68 -7.50 23.56
CA ASP A 56 6.64 -6.39 23.56
C ASP A 56 5.94 -5.12 23.09
N ARG A 57 5.89 -4.09 23.93
CA ARG A 57 5.25 -2.81 23.61
C ARG A 57 5.97 -2.01 22.53
N GLU A 58 7.28 -2.30 22.29
CA GLU A 58 8.08 -1.65 21.26
C GLU A 58 7.95 -2.34 19.90
N LYS A 59 7.30 -3.49 19.86
CA LYS A 59 7.04 -4.28 18.65
C LYS A 59 5.57 -4.33 18.24
N ILE A 60 4.80 -3.36 18.71
CA ILE A 60 3.39 -3.16 18.31
C ILE A 60 3.25 -1.72 17.83
N ALA A 61 2.73 -1.55 16.62
CA ALA A 61 2.37 -0.26 16.06
C ALA A 61 0.86 -0.16 15.91
N LEU A 62 0.25 0.88 16.48
CA LEU A 62 -1.19 1.16 16.35
C LEU A 62 -1.36 2.53 15.70
N VAL A 63 -2.05 2.57 14.57
CA VAL A 63 -2.21 3.77 13.75
C VAL A 63 -3.71 4.07 13.57
N LEU A 64 -4.12 5.28 13.94
CA LEU A 64 -5.48 5.75 13.69
C LEU A 64 -5.50 6.55 12.38
N ASP A 65 -5.83 5.90 11.26
CA ASP A 65 -5.73 6.50 9.92
C ASP A 65 -6.95 6.32 9.03
N HIS A 66 -7.84 5.38 9.34
CA HIS A 66 -9.02 5.09 8.53
C HIS A 66 -10.22 5.98 8.89
N TYR A 67 -10.44 6.23 10.18
CA TYR A 67 -11.56 7.01 10.70
C TYR A 67 -11.15 8.38 11.26
N THR A 68 -9.87 8.69 11.23
CA THR A 68 -9.30 9.88 11.85
C THR A 68 -9.03 10.99 10.82
N PRO A 69 -9.45 12.25 11.07
CA PRO A 69 -10.30 12.71 12.19
C PRO A 69 -11.67 12.03 12.13
N CYS A 70 -12.22 11.67 13.32
CA CYS A 70 -13.40 10.80 13.38
C CYS A 70 -14.61 11.39 12.65
N LYS A 71 -15.15 10.65 11.70
CA LYS A 71 -16.26 11.05 10.84
C LYS A 71 -17.64 11.02 11.53
N ASP A 72 -17.78 10.20 12.57
CA ASP A 72 -19.03 10.01 13.33
C ASP A 72 -18.75 9.48 14.75
N ILE A 73 -19.82 9.35 15.54
CA ILE A 73 -19.75 8.89 16.95
C ILE A 73 -19.19 7.47 17.04
N LYS A 74 -19.58 6.57 16.12
CA LYS A 74 -19.12 5.18 16.12
C LYS A 74 -17.61 5.09 15.84
N ALA A 75 -17.13 5.85 14.88
CA ALA A 75 -15.71 5.98 14.59
C ALA A 75 -14.93 6.48 15.83
N ALA A 76 -15.45 7.52 16.50
CA ALA A 76 -14.84 8.06 17.71
C ALA A 76 -14.77 7.01 18.85
N GLN A 77 -15.80 6.19 19.01
CA GLN A 77 -15.83 5.10 20.00
C GLN A 77 -14.80 4.02 19.68
N LEU A 78 -14.62 3.63 18.41
CA LEU A 78 -13.61 2.67 17.99
C LEU A 78 -12.20 3.21 18.22
N CYS A 79 -11.93 4.45 17.84
CA CYS A 79 -10.65 5.11 18.11
C CYS A 79 -10.37 5.21 19.62
N ALA A 80 -11.39 5.47 20.45
CA ALA A 80 -11.24 5.52 21.90
C ALA A 80 -10.80 4.17 22.49
N GLN A 81 -11.32 3.05 21.97
CA GLN A 81 -10.89 1.72 22.39
C GLN A 81 -9.40 1.47 22.10
N VAL A 82 -8.93 1.89 20.94
CA VAL A 82 -7.50 1.75 20.56
C VAL A 82 -6.64 2.63 21.46
N ARG A 83 -7.04 3.88 21.73
CA ARG A 83 -6.34 4.79 22.68
C ARG A 83 -6.22 4.18 24.07
N GLU A 84 -7.32 3.60 24.58
CA GLU A 84 -7.33 2.96 25.89
C GLU A 84 -6.40 1.74 25.93
N PHE A 85 -6.40 0.91 24.89
CA PHE A 85 -5.52 -0.24 24.78
C PHE A 85 -4.06 0.21 24.72
N ALA A 86 -3.72 1.18 23.88
CA ALA A 86 -2.37 1.73 23.76
C ALA A 86 -1.88 2.28 25.10
N LYS A 87 -2.72 3.01 25.84
CA LYS A 87 -2.43 3.52 27.18
C LYS A 87 -2.26 2.41 28.21
N ARG A 88 -3.16 1.39 28.19
CA ARG A 88 -3.14 0.26 29.14
C ARG A 88 -1.83 -0.52 29.06
N PHE A 89 -1.30 -0.73 27.86
CA PHE A 89 -0.10 -1.52 27.64
C PHE A 89 1.15 -0.68 27.36
N ASP A 90 1.03 0.65 27.49
CA ASP A 90 2.12 1.61 27.24
C ASP A 90 2.80 1.40 25.87
N ILE A 91 1.96 1.22 24.83
CA ILE A 91 2.45 0.95 23.47
C ILE A 91 3.26 2.14 22.97
N THR A 92 4.52 1.89 22.61
CA THR A 92 5.48 2.92 22.20
C THR A 92 5.11 3.54 20.85
N HIS A 93 4.69 2.74 19.88
CA HIS A 93 4.38 3.20 18.53
C HIS A 93 2.87 3.36 18.36
N PHE A 94 2.35 4.43 18.93
CA PHE A 94 0.95 4.80 18.83
C PHE A 94 0.81 6.16 18.12
N TYR A 95 0.07 6.17 17.01
CA TYR A 95 -0.09 7.34 16.13
C TYR A 95 -1.57 7.73 16.02
N ASP A 96 -1.87 8.96 16.44
CA ASP A 96 -3.20 9.56 16.45
C ASP A 96 -3.16 10.97 15.84
N VAL A 97 -4.22 11.75 15.95
CA VAL A 97 -4.26 13.16 15.53
C VAL A 97 -3.06 13.93 16.11
N GLY A 98 -2.32 14.60 15.25
CA GLY A 98 -1.09 15.31 15.61
C GLY A 98 0.20 14.59 15.15
N CYS A 99 0.16 13.28 14.93
CA CYS A 99 1.23 12.49 14.30
C CYS A 99 0.67 11.50 13.27
N MET A 100 -0.30 11.97 12.50
CA MET A 100 -1.09 11.17 11.57
C MET A 100 -0.32 10.79 10.30
N GLY A 101 -0.64 9.62 9.79
CA GLY A 101 -0.26 9.17 8.46
C GLY A 101 -0.97 7.87 8.16
N VAL A 102 -1.22 7.57 6.88
CA VAL A 102 -1.70 6.26 6.48
C VAL A 102 -0.64 5.23 6.84
N GLU A 103 -1.01 4.20 7.58
CA GLU A 103 -0.10 3.24 8.21
C GLU A 103 1.00 2.72 7.27
N HIS A 104 0.66 2.40 6.02
CA HIS A 104 1.60 1.85 5.05
C HIS A 104 2.57 2.87 4.44
N ALA A 105 2.40 4.16 4.70
CA ALA A 105 3.37 5.20 4.40
C ALA A 105 4.11 5.66 5.69
N LEU A 106 3.38 5.71 6.80
CA LEU A 106 3.89 6.20 8.08
C LEU A 106 4.96 5.28 8.68
N LEU A 107 4.73 3.96 8.72
CA LEU A 107 5.68 3.03 9.35
C LEU A 107 7.07 3.06 8.70
N PRO A 108 7.21 3.01 7.36
CA PRO A 108 8.53 3.17 6.73
C PRO A 108 9.16 4.54 6.97
N GLU A 109 8.35 5.62 6.97
CA GLU A 109 8.81 6.98 7.27
C GLU A 109 9.40 7.08 8.69
N GLN A 110 8.78 6.39 9.66
CA GLN A 110 9.21 6.33 11.05
C GLN A 110 10.33 5.31 11.31
N GLY A 111 10.85 4.64 10.28
CA GLY A 111 11.91 3.65 10.41
C GLY A 111 11.51 2.35 11.12
N LEU A 112 10.22 2.06 11.21
CA LEU A 112 9.70 0.86 11.89
C LEU A 112 9.80 -0.41 11.03
N THR A 113 10.18 -0.30 9.78
CA THR A 113 10.31 -1.43 8.85
C THR A 113 11.72 -1.52 8.30
N ALA A 114 12.32 -2.70 8.30
CA ALA A 114 13.70 -2.90 7.87
C ALA A 114 13.87 -4.22 7.09
N PRO A 115 14.93 -4.31 6.26
CA PRO A 115 15.23 -5.52 5.51
C PRO A 115 15.43 -6.74 6.41
N GLY A 116 14.92 -7.88 5.96
CA GLY A 116 15.09 -9.18 6.63
C GLY A 116 14.18 -9.40 7.84
N GLU A 117 13.35 -8.42 8.22
CA GLU A 117 12.37 -8.54 9.30
C GLU A 117 11.08 -9.22 8.82
N ALA A 118 10.28 -9.71 9.79
CA ALA A 118 8.97 -10.31 9.56
C ALA A 118 7.88 -9.65 10.40
N MET A 119 6.77 -9.25 9.76
CA MET A 119 5.64 -8.66 10.45
C MET A 119 4.29 -9.15 9.94
N ILE A 120 3.30 -9.00 10.80
CA ILE A 120 1.89 -9.16 10.45
C ILE A 120 1.13 -7.87 10.76
N GLY A 121 0.04 -7.64 10.03
CA GLY A 121 -0.90 -6.57 10.32
C GLY A 121 -2.31 -7.01 10.01
N ALA A 122 -3.29 -6.46 10.73
CA ALA A 122 -4.68 -6.75 10.45
C ALA A 122 -5.26 -5.85 9.34
N ASP A 123 -4.42 -5.47 8.40
CA ASP A 123 -4.79 -4.84 7.13
C ASP A 123 -4.26 -5.67 5.96
N SER A 124 -5.06 -5.78 4.89
CA SER A 124 -4.69 -6.59 3.72
C SER A 124 -3.49 -6.04 2.97
N HIS A 125 -3.23 -4.72 3.03
CA HIS A 125 -2.09 -4.09 2.36
C HIS A 125 -0.81 -4.05 3.21
N THR A 126 -0.75 -4.77 4.33
CA THR A 126 0.47 -4.98 5.13
C THR A 126 1.64 -5.51 4.29
N CYS A 127 1.38 -6.14 3.13
CA CYS A 127 2.40 -6.56 2.17
C CYS A 127 3.27 -5.41 1.62
N THR A 128 2.89 -4.16 1.81
CA THR A 128 3.60 -2.94 1.35
C THR A 128 5.08 -2.91 1.72
N TYR A 129 5.44 -3.42 2.88
CA TYR A 129 6.80 -3.30 3.42
C TYR A 129 7.81 -4.25 2.77
N GLY A 130 7.35 -5.14 1.88
CA GLY A 130 8.25 -5.88 0.99
C GLY A 130 9.06 -4.98 0.04
N ALA A 131 8.64 -3.73 -0.15
CA ALA A 131 9.39 -2.70 -0.87
C ALA A 131 10.78 -2.42 -0.25
N VAL A 132 10.93 -2.64 1.06
CA VAL A 132 12.20 -2.52 1.79
C VAL A 132 12.79 -3.88 2.16
N ASN A 133 12.45 -4.95 1.42
CA ASN A 133 13.00 -6.30 1.63
C ASN A 133 12.57 -6.97 2.95
N MET A 134 11.36 -6.67 3.42
CA MET A 134 10.75 -7.24 4.62
C MET A 134 9.70 -8.28 4.23
N PHE A 135 9.57 -9.39 4.97
CA PHE A 135 8.37 -10.21 4.85
C PHE A 135 7.25 -9.60 5.68
N SER A 136 6.23 -9.13 5.01
CA SER A 136 5.08 -8.52 5.65
C SER A 136 3.79 -9.01 5.00
N THR A 137 2.77 -9.32 5.81
CA THR A 137 1.53 -9.90 5.29
C THR A 137 0.32 -9.55 6.14
N GLY A 138 -0.83 -9.39 5.46
CA GLY A 138 -2.12 -9.22 6.12
C GLY A 138 -2.63 -10.52 6.74
N VAL A 139 -3.21 -10.38 7.95
CA VAL A 139 -3.83 -11.48 8.72
C VAL A 139 -5.19 -11.05 9.27
N GLY A 140 -5.95 -11.99 9.83
CA GLY A 140 -7.18 -11.69 10.56
C GLY A 140 -6.94 -11.03 11.91
N SER A 141 -7.96 -10.34 12.44
CA SER A 141 -7.87 -9.67 13.75
C SER A 141 -7.61 -10.65 14.91
N THR A 142 -8.03 -11.90 14.79
CA THR A 142 -7.72 -12.96 15.76
C THR A 142 -6.24 -13.31 15.77
N ASP A 143 -5.62 -13.45 14.58
CA ASP A 143 -4.19 -13.72 14.46
C ASP A 143 -3.36 -12.52 14.96
N MET A 144 -3.84 -11.29 14.68
CA MET A 144 -3.24 -10.09 15.24
C MET A 144 -3.28 -10.09 16.77
N ALA A 145 -4.40 -10.46 17.38
CA ALA A 145 -4.52 -10.55 18.85
C ALA A 145 -3.53 -11.56 19.42
N ALA A 146 -3.40 -12.74 18.80
CA ALA A 146 -2.42 -13.74 19.19
C ALA A 146 -0.99 -13.23 19.01
N GLY A 147 -0.68 -12.58 17.88
CA GLY A 147 0.62 -11.96 17.62
C GLY A 147 1.00 -10.89 18.64
N MET A 148 0.06 -10.00 19.01
CA MET A 148 0.28 -9.00 20.06
C MET A 148 0.58 -9.62 21.44
N ALA A 149 0.00 -10.78 21.75
CA ALA A 149 0.20 -11.44 23.02
C ALA A 149 1.49 -12.28 23.07
N THR A 150 1.86 -12.94 21.97
CA THR A 150 2.91 -13.98 21.95
C THR A 150 4.17 -13.57 21.19
N GLY A 151 4.08 -12.60 20.28
CA GLY A 151 5.17 -12.29 19.34
C GLY A 151 5.40 -13.38 18.29
N LEU A 152 4.43 -14.28 18.10
CA LEU A 152 4.52 -15.43 17.19
C LEU A 152 3.34 -15.44 16.22
N ALA A 153 3.58 -15.98 15.03
CA ALA A 153 2.52 -16.28 14.07
C ALA A 153 2.83 -17.56 13.29
N TRP A 154 1.76 -18.22 12.85
CA TRP A 154 1.85 -19.39 11.99
C TRP A 154 1.89 -18.97 10.52
N PHE A 155 2.82 -19.54 9.77
CA PHE A 155 2.94 -19.33 8.35
C PHE A 155 2.99 -20.68 7.62
N ARG A 156 2.23 -20.79 6.54
CA ARG A 156 2.52 -21.79 5.53
C ARG A 156 3.50 -21.13 4.56
N ILE A 157 4.68 -21.73 4.38
CA ILE A 157 5.71 -21.19 3.48
C ILE A 157 5.14 -21.05 2.07
N PRO A 158 5.08 -19.83 1.49
CA PRO A 158 4.57 -19.66 0.14
C PRO A 158 5.57 -20.15 -0.91
N SER A 159 5.08 -20.67 -2.04
CA SER A 159 5.87 -20.70 -3.27
C SER A 159 6.05 -19.27 -3.81
N ALA A 160 6.99 -19.08 -4.71
CA ALA A 160 7.26 -17.75 -5.27
C ALA A 160 7.08 -17.70 -6.79
N ILE A 161 6.66 -16.53 -7.27
CA ILE A 161 6.68 -16.15 -8.68
C ILE A 161 7.76 -15.09 -8.84
N LYS A 162 8.69 -15.30 -9.77
CA LYS A 162 9.70 -14.31 -10.12
C LYS A 162 9.12 -13.29 -11.09
N ILE A 163 9.24 -12.00 -10.75
CA ILE A 163 8.84 -10.90 -11.62
C ILE A 163 10.11 -10.19 -12.09
N THR A 164 10.46 -10.38 -13.35
CA THR A 164 11.66 -9.79 -13.95
C THR A 164 11.29 -8.52 -14.70
N LEU A 165 11.76 -7.38 -14.19
CA LEU A 165 11.58 -6.08 -14.81
C LEU A 165 12.77 -5.78 -15.72
N LYS A 166 12.50 -5.40 -16.98
CA LYS A 166 13.50 -5.01 -17.98
C LYS A 166 13.29 -3.57 -18.42
N GLY A 167 14.35 -2.92 -18.89
CA GLY A 167 14.25 -1.56 -19.43
C GLY A 167 14.02 -0.49 -18.36
N LYS A 168 13.34 0.60 -18.72
CA LYS A 168 13.10 1.77 -17.86
C LYS A 168 11.66 2.27 -17.99
N LEU A 169 11.13 2.82 -16.89
CA LEU A 169 9.83 3.49 -16.93
C LEU A 169 9.81 4.62 -17.94
N GLN A 170 8.74 4.67 -18.73
CA GLN A 170 8.49 5.72 -19.70
C GLN A 170 7.86 6.97 -19.03
N PRO A 171 7.90 8.15 -19.66
CA PRO A 171 7.22 9.34 -19.14
C PRO A 171 5.73 9.08 -18.84
N CYS A 172 5.26 9.57 -17.70
CA CYS A 172 3.89 9.37 -17.19
C CYS A 172 3.50 7.90 -16.87
N VAL A 173 4.48 7.00 -16.78
CA VAL A 173 4.33 5.63 -16.31
C VAL A 173 4.98 5.51 -14.93
N SER A 174 4.34 4.83 -14.00
CA SER A 174 4.80 4.68 -12.61
C SER A 174 4.67 3.23 -12.11
N GLY A 175 5.06 2.97 -10.88
CA GLY A 175 4.86 1.67 -10.23
C GLY A 175 3.41 1.21 -10.24
N LYS A 176 2.43 2.14 -10.27
CA LYS A 176 1.01 1.80 -10.40
C LYS A 176 0.71 1.09 -11.72
N ASP A 177 1.28 1.56 -12.82
CA ASP A 177 1.10 0.95 -14.13
C ASP A 177 1.74 -0.44 -14.19
N VAL A 178 2.90 -0.60 -13.56
CA VAL A 178 3.61 -1.88 -13.47
C VAL A 178 2.74 -2.93 -12.76
N ILE A 179 2.19 -2.58 -11.59
CA ILE A 179 1.40 -3.54 -10.83
C ILE A 179 0.02 -3.79 -11.46
N LEU A 180 -0.62 -2.78 -12.05
CA LEU A 180 -1.86 -2.97 -12.79
C LEU A 180 -1.64 -3.87 -14.02
N HIS A 181 -0.54 -3.67 -14.76
CA HIS A 181 -0.17 -4.54 -15.87
C HIS A 181 0.06 -5.99 -15.42
N LEU A 182 0.77 -6.18 -14.30
CA LEU A 182 0.98 -7.51 -13.73
C LEU A 182 -0.34 -8.18 -13.36
N ILE A 183 -1.21 -7.47 -12.62
CA ILE A 183 -2.52 -8.01 -12.21
C ILE A 183 -3.40 -8.31 -13.44
N GLY A 184 -3.37 -7.44 -14.46
CA GLY A 184 -4.06 -7.67 -15.73
C GLY A 184 -3.55 -8.91 -16.47
N THR A 185 -2.27 -9.24 -16.32
CA THR A 185 -1.63 -10.39 -16.97
C THR A 185 -1.92 -11.71 -16.25
N ILE A 186 -1.85 -11.72 -14.92
CA ILE A 186 -1.95 -12.96 -14.14
C ILE A 186 -3.31 -13.18 -13.48
N GLY A 187 -4.18 -12.15 -13.45
CA GLY A 187 -5.48 -12.19 -12.77
C GLY A 187 -5.39 -11.85 -11.28
N VAL A 188 -6.57 -11.65 -10.65
CA VAL A 188 -6.69 -11.31 -9.21
C VAL A 188 -6.35 -12.48 -8.27
N ASP A 189 -6.28 -13.69 -8.79
CA ASP A 189 -5.95 -14.93 -8.09
C ASP A 189 -4.66 -15.61 -8.59
N GLY A 190 -4.00 -15.01 -9.59
CA GLY A 190 -2.82 -15.58 -10.26
C GLY A 190 -1.61 -15.79 -9.35
N ALA A 191 -1.55 -15.12 -8.20
CA ALA A 191 -0.53 -15.30 -7.17
C ALA A 191 -1.13 -15.73 -5.82
N LEU A 192 -2.30 -16.41 -5.83
CA LEU A 192 -2.99 -16.79 -4.61
C LEU A 192 -2.08 -17.56 -3.65
N TYR A 193 -1.86 -16.98 -2.46
CA TYR A 193 -1.00 -17.49 -1.41
C TYR A 193 0.49 -17.66 -1.83
N LYS A 194 0.99 -16.89 -2.78
CA LYS A 194 2.38 -16.92 -3.24
C LYS A 194 3.14 -15.66 -2.83
N SER A 195 4.46 -15.70 -2.92
CA SER A 195 5.31 -14.51 -2.88
C SER A 195 5.55 -14.02 -4.30
N LEU A 196 5.42 -12.69 -4.53
CA LEU A 196 5.90 -12.04 -5.74
C LEU A 196 7.30 -11.49 -5.46
N GLU A 197 8.33 -12.03 -6.08
CA GLU A 197 9.71 -11.58 -5.91
C GLU A 197 10.18 -10.80 -7.13
N PHE A 198 10.37 -9.50 -6.95
CA PHE A 198 10.74 -8.57 -8.01
C PHE A 198 12.25 -8.53 -8.19
N GLY A 199 12.69 -8.49 -9.43
CA GLY A 199 14.10 -8.43 -9.80
C GLY A 199 14.30 -7.95 -11.24
N GLY A 200 15.52 -8.09 -11.75
CA GLY A 200 15.90 -7.63 -13.06
C GLY A 200 16.42 -6.19 -13.07
N GLU A 201 17.04 -5.80 -14.20
CA GLU A 201 17.69 -4.50 -14.35
C GLU A 201 16.74 -3.31 -14.25
N GLY A 202 15.47 -3.52 -14.61
CA GLY A 202 14.42 -2.49 -14.56
C GLY A 202 14.10 -2.01 -13.14
N VAL A 203 14.40 -2.79 -12.09
CA VAL A 203 14.21 -2.38 -10.69
C VAL A 203 14.98 -1.08 -10.38
N ALA A 204 16.15 -0.88 -10.97
CA ALA A 204 16.94 0.33 -10.78
C ALA A 204 16.25 1.60 -11.31
N SER A 205 15.29 1.50 -12.23
CA SER A 205 14.52 2.65 -12.74
C SER A 205 13.42 3.09 -11.78
N LEU A 206 12.91 2.18 -10.93
CA LEU A 206 11.85 2.47 -9.96
C LEU A 206 12.35 3.36 -8.83
N SER A 207 11.53 4.34 -8.44
CA SER A 207 11.69 5.04 -7.17
C SER A 207 11.29 4.13 -5.99
N MET A 208 11.58 4.53 -4.74
CA MET A 208 11.05 3.81 -3.58
C MET A 208 9.52 3.90 -3.52
N ASP A 209 8.94 5.03 -3.90
CA ASP A 209 7.48 5.22 -3.92
C ASP A 209 6.81 4.27 -4.92
N ASP A 210 7.43 4.03 -6.10
CA ASP A 210 6.99 3.00 -7.05
C ASP A 210 7.02 1.59 -6.44
N ARG A 211 8.11 1.25 -5.73
CA ARG A 211 8.26 -0.08 -5.09
C ARG A 211 7.22 -0.28 -3.99
N PHE A 212 6.93 0.75 -3.19
CA PHE A 212 5.86 0.69 -2.20
C PHE A 212 4.50 0.50 -2.86
N THR A 213 4.21 1.18 -3.96
CA THR A 213 2.97 1.01 -4.73
C THR A 213 2.83 -0.41 -5.26
N ILE A 214 3.90 -0.97 -5.84
CA ILE A 214 3.91 -2.34 -6.39
C ILE A 214 3.72 -3.37 -5.29
N ALA A 215 4.48 -3.27 -4.20
CA ALA A 215 4.38 -4.18 -3.07
C ALA A 215 3.01 -4.10 -2.38
N ASN A 216 2.45 -2.88 -2.23
CA ASN A 216 1.12 -2.65 -1.67
C ASN A 216 0.03 -3.43 -2.42
N MET A 217 0.06 -3.39 -3.75
CA MET A 217 -0.96 -4.02 -4.57
C MET A 217 -0.67 -5.49 -4.92
N ALA A 218 0.37 -6.10 -4.38
CA ALA A 218 0.63 -7.53 -4.57
C ALA A 218 -0.54 -8.40 -4.09
N ILE A 219 -1.22 -7.99 -3.02
CA ILE A 219 -2.42 -8.67 -2.50
C ILE A 219 -3.57 -8.69 -3.52
N GLU A 220 -3.65 -7.72 -4.44
CA GLU A 220 -4.69 -7.67 -5.47
C GLU A 220 -4.52 -8.74 -6.57
N ALA A 221 -3.37 -9.42 -6.59
CA ALA A 221 -3.14 -10.65 -7.34
C ALA A 221 -3.28 -11.92 -6.46
N GLY A 222 -3.71 -11.76 -5.19
CA GLY A 222 -3.83 -12.85 -4.21
C GLY A 222 -2.52 -13.18 -3.46
N ALA A 223 -1.44 -12.44 -3.69
CA ALA A 223 -0.14 -12.73 -3.08
C ALA A 223 -0.11 -12.45 -1.57
N LYS A 224 0.72 -13.20 -0.83
CA LYS A 224 1.00 -12.94 0.58
C LYS A 224 1.88 -11.72 0.76
N ASN A 225 2.82 -11.49 -0.16
CA ASN A 225 3.70 -10.32 -0.18
C ASN A 225 4.22 -10.06 -1.60
N GLY A 226 4.70 -8.82 -1.81
CA GLY A 226 5.55 -8.45 -2.94
C GLY A 226 6.87 -7.93 -2.40
N ILE A 227 8.00 -8.53 -2.75
CA ILE A 227 9.29 -8.22 -2.13
C ILE A 227 10.34 -7.83 -3.17
N PHE A 228 11.13 -6.82 -2.83
CA PHE A 228 12.22 -6.27 -3.65
C PHE A 228 13.58 -6.55 -3.02
N PRO A 229 14.65 -6.70 -3.82
CA PRO A 229 16.02 -6.72 -3.31
C PRO A 229 16.44 -5.34 -2.78
N VAL A 230 17.45 -5.32 -1.92
CA VAL A 230 18.04 -4.09 -1.40
C VAL A 230 19.08 -3.56 -2.37
N ASP A 231 18.87 -2.39 -2.92
CA ASP A 231 19.84 -1.66 -3.73
C ASP A 231 20.22 -0.32 -3.08
N ASP A 232 20.97 0.52 -3.80
CA ASP A 232 21.42 1.83 -3.29
C ASP A 232 20.24 2.77 -2.98
N LYS A 233 19.14 2.69 -3.73
CA LYS A 233 17.93 3.49 -3.43
C LYS A 233 17.28 3.04 -2.15
N THR A 234 17.18 1.73 -1.90
CA THR A 234 16.67 1.20 -0.64
C THR A 234 17.55 1.63 0.52
N ARG A 235 18.89 1.52 0.38
CA ARG A 235 19.85 1.96 1.40
C ARG A 235 19.70 3.45 1.71
N ALA A 236 19.65 4.29 0.68
CA ALA A 236 19.46 5.74 0.83
C ALA A 236 18.11 6.10 1.49
N TYR A 237 17.05 5.34 1.19
CA TYR A 237 15.76 5.53 1.83
C TYR A 237 15.79 5.18 3.33
N LEU A 238 16.49 4.11 3.71
CA LEU A 238 16.59 3.64 5.10
C LEU A 238 17.57 4.47 5.94
N ASP A 239 18.53 5.14 5.29
CA ASP A 239 19.54 5.96 5.97
C ASP A 239 18.89 7.09 6.77
N GLY A 240 19.30 7.22 8.04
CA GLY A 240 18.72 8.17 8.99
C GLY A 240 17.31 7.81 9.49
N ARG A 241 16.60 6.84 8.89
CA ARG A 241 15.29 6.36 9.35
C ARG A 241 15.42 5.14 10.26
N VAL A 242 16.11 4.11 9.79
CA VAL A 242 16.30 2.88 10.56
C VAL A 242 17.61 2.93 11.31
N THR A 243 17.54 3.01 12.62
CA THR A 243 18.73 3.14 13.51
C THR A 243 19.19 1.80 14.08
N ARG A 244 18.36 0.74 13.98
CA ARG A 244 18.73 -0.61 14.42
C ARG A 244 19.46 -1.36 13.30
N PRO A 245 20.31 -2.37 13.66
CA PRO A 245 20.93 -3.24 12.67
C PRO A 245 19.90 -3.96 11.82
N TRP A 246 20.17 -4.10 10.52
CA TRP A 246 19.37 -4.86 9.58
C TRP A 246 20.25 -5.57 8.55
N GLU A 247 19.71 -6.58 7.89
CA GLU A 247 20.43 -7.38 6.92
C GLU A 247 19.60 -7.59 5.67
N ALA A 248 20.17 -7.25 4.52
CA ALA A 248 19.55 -7.52 3.22
C ALA A 248 19.45 -9.03 2.96
N VAL A 249 18.32 -9.47 2.46
CA VAL A 249 18.08 -10.87 2.09
C VAL A 249 17.98 -10.98 0.58
N GLU A 250 18.90 -11.74 0.00
CA GLU A 250 18.91 -12.06 -1.43
C GLU A 250 18.50 -13.52 -1.64
N PRO A 251 17.86 -13.87 -2.77
CA PRO A 251 17.58 -15.26 -3.08
C PRO A 251 18.88 -16.04 -3.32
N ASP A 252 18.86 -17.33 -3.12
CA ASP A 252 19.97 -18.19 -3.54
C ASP A 252 20.07 -18.22 -5.06
N ALA A 253 21.28 -18.46 -5.59
CA ALA A 253 21.51 -18.52 -7.04
C ALA A 253 20.68 -19.63 -7.72
N ASP A 254 20.39 -20.70 -6.99
CA ASP A 254 19.56 -21.84 -7.41
C ASP A 254 18.16 -21.82 -6.75
N ALA A 255 17.67 -20.64 -6.33
CA ALA A 255 16.33 -20.49 -5.80
C ALA A 255 15.26 -20.92 -6.82
N GLU A 256 14.29 -21.70 -6.37
CA GLU A 256 13.24 -22.23 -7.23
C GLU A 256 12.01 -21.33 -7.21
N TYR A 257 11.54 -20.97 -8.41
CA TYR A 257 10.32 -20.22 -8.64
C TYR A 257 9.30 -21.09 -9.42
N GLU A 258 8.03 -20.98 -9.05
CA GLU A 258 6.95 -21.71 -9.74
C GLU A 258 6.81 -21.30 -11.21
N ARG A 259 7.03 -20.02 -11.46
CA ARG A 259 7.11 -19.42 -12.82
C ARG A 259 7.83 -18.08 -12.77
N GLU A 260 8.18 -17.60 -13.96
CA GLU A 260 8.69 -16.26 -14.17
C GLU A 260 7.71 -15.45 -15.03
N VAL A 261 7.51 -14.17 -14.68
CA VAL A 261 6.78 -13.19 -15.47
C VAL A 261 7.75 -12.05 -15.80
N VAL A 262 7.91 -11.76 -17.09
CA VAL A 262 8.79 -10.69 -17.55
C VAL A 262 7.94 -9.48 -17.95
N ILE A 263 8.27 -8.30 -17.43
CA ILE A 263 7.64 -7.02 -17.79
C ILE A 263 8.69 -6.12 -18.42
N ASP A 264 8.43 -5.70 -19.65
CA ASP A 264 9.26 -4.74 -20.38
C ASP A 264 8.74 -3.32 -20.13
N LEU A 265 9.47 -2.58 -19.28
CA LEU A 265 9.12 -1.21 -18.89
C LEU A 265 9.25 -0.21 -20.04
N ASP A 266 10.09 -0.51 -21.06
CA ASP A 266 10.24 0.37 -22.24
C ASP A 266 8.98 0.41 -23.10
N THR A 267 8.16 -0.63 -23.04
CA THR A 267 6.93 -0.74 -23.83
C THR A 267 5.66 -0.47 -23.02
N LEU A 268 5.79 -0.38 -21.68
CA LEU A 268 4.64 -0.19 -20.79
C LEU A 268 4.01 1.20 -21.02
N GLN A 269 2.68 1.21 -21.15
CA GLN A 269 1.89 2.42 -21.34
C GLN A 269 1.15 2.79 -20.06
N PRO A 270 0.78 4.07 -19.86
CA PRO A 270 -0.14 4.45 -18.80
C PRO A 270 -1.39 3.56 -18.84
N THR A 271 -1.66 2.92 -17.71
CA THR A 271 -2.64 1.83 -17.58
C THR A 271 -3.73 2.22 -16.60
N VAL A 272 -4.97 1.89 -16.93
CA VAL A 272 -6.13 2.03 -16.03
C VAL A 272 -6.76 0.65 -15.80
N ALA A 273 -7.36 0.44 -14.63
CA ALA A 273 -8.21 -0.72 -14.40
C ALA A 273 -9.67 -0.28 -14.30
N LEU A 274 -10.48 -0.76 -15.24
CA LEU A 274 -11.91 -0.47 -15.31
C LEU A 274 -12.69 -1.23 -14.22
N PRO A 275 -13.90 -0.77 -13.84
CA PRO A 275 -14.75 -1.48 -12.88
C PRO A 275 -15.03 -2.92 -13.34
N HIS A 276 -15.16 -3.93 -12.45
CA HIS A 276 -15.08 -3.84 -10.97
C HIS A 276 -13.96 -4.74 -10.44
N LEU A 277 -12.89 -4.93 -11.21
CA LEU A 277 -11.72 -5.75 -10.83
C LEU A 277 -10.42 -5.03 -11.20
N PRO A 278 -9.38 -5.07 -10.35
CA PRO A 278 -8.06 -4.52 -10.67
C PRO A 278 -7.40 -5.18 -11.89
N SER A 279 -7.83 -6.39 -12.27
CA SER A 279 -7.36 -7.11 -13.47
C SER A 279 -8.03 -6.66 -14.77
N ASN A 280 -9.09 -5.85 -14.70
CA ASN A 280 -9.76 -5.34 -15.91
C ASN A 280 -8.97 -4.16 -16.51
N THR A 281 -7.74 -4.41 -16.86
CA THR A 281 -6.79 -3.38 -17.30
C THR A 281 -6.94 -3.03 -18.78
N ARG A 282 -6.70 -1.75 -19.08
CA ARG A 282 -6.63 -1.18 -20.43
C ARG A 282 -5.52 -0.13 -20.46
N THR A 283 -4.96 0.14 -21.61
CA THR A 283 -4.17 1.36 -21.78
C THR A 283 -5.08 2.58 -21.65
N VAL A 284 -4.52 3.72 -21.20
CA VAL A 284 -5.30 4.95 -21.04
C VAL A 284 -6.00 5.38 -22.33
N ASP A 285 -5.38 5.15 -23.49
CA ASP A 285 -5.98 5.46 -24.79
C ASP A 285 -7.24 4.62 -25.09
N GLN A 286 -7.27 3.37 -24.66
CA GLN A 286 -8.44 2.50 -24.84
C GLN A 286 -9.63 2.88 -23.94
N ALA A 287 -9.36 3.58 -22.83
CA ALA A 287 -10.38 4.03 -21.89
C ALA A 287 -10.69 5.54 -22.05
N ALA A 288 -9.96 6.25 -22.92
CA ALA A 288 -10.08 7.68 -23.07
C ALA A 288 -11.52 8.13 -23.37
N GLY A 289 -11.92 9.27 -22.80
CA GLY A 289 -13.28 9.83 -22.95
C GLY A 289 -14.33 9.24 -22.02
N THR A 290 -14.00 8.22 -21.22
CA THR A 290 -14.92 7.70 -20.18
C THR A 290 -15.20 8.79 -19.15
N HIS A 291 -16.47 9.19 -18.98
CA HIS A 291 -16.90 10.23 -18.05
C HIS A 291 -16.55 9.90 -16.61
N ILE A 292 -16.18 10.92 -15.83
CA ILE A 292 -15.92 10.82 -14.39
C ILE A 292 -16.58 11.97 -13.62
N ASP A 293 -17.02 11.72 -12.40
CA ASP A 293 -17.62 12.68 -11.48
C ASP A 293 -16.66 13.10 -10.37
N GLN A 294 -15.69 12.22 -10.05
CA GLN A 294 -14.74 12.44 -8.97
C GLN A 294 -13.34 11.92 -9.30
N VAL A 295 -12.35 12.59 -8.76
CA VAL A 295 -10.95 12.17 -8.78
C VAL A 295 -10.44 12.06 -7.34
N VAL A 296 -9.74 10.96 -7.02
CA VAL A 296 -9.08 10.79 -5.72
C VAL A 296 -7.61 10.49 -5.95
N ILE A 297 -6.75 11.37 -5.46
CA ILE A 297 -5.28 11.23 -5.52
C ILE A 297 -4.77 11.07 -4.09
N GLY A 298 -4.18 9.93 -3.78
CA GLY A 298 -3.71 9.63 -2.43
C GLY A 298 -3.81 8.15 -2.07
N SER A 299 -4.09 7.86 -0.81
CA SER A 299 -4.14 6.53 -0.18
C SER A 299 -2.75 5.94 0.14
N CYS A 300 -2.74 4.77 0.76
CA CYS A 300 -1.52 4.01 1.07
C CYS A 300 -0.72 3.61 -0.18
N THR A 301 -1.37 3.56 -1.34
CA THR A 301 -0.73 3.24 -2.62
C THR A 301 0.03 4.45 -3.20
N ASN A 302 -0.66 5.58 -3.39
CA ASN A 302 -0.16 6.72 -4.17
C ASN A 302 -0.49 8.07 -3.50
N GLY A 303 -0.06 8.23 -2.26
CA GLY A 303 -0.14 9.51 -1.53
C GLY A 303 1.23 10.03 -1.09
N ARG A 304 2.33 9.46 -1.61
CA ARG A 304 3.70 9.86 -1.29
C ARG A 304 4.12 11.09 -2.09
N LEU A 305 5.27 11.63 -1.77
CA LEU A 305 5.70 12.92 -2.33
C LEU A 305 5.88 12.87 -3.86
N GLU A 306 6.42 11.78 -4.39
CA GLU A 306 6.59 11.59 -5.83
C GLU A 306 5.23 11.52 -6.55
N ASP A 307 4.25 10.85 -5.97
CA ASP A 307 2.87 10.81 -6.49
C ASP A 307 2.25 12.21 -6.58
N LEU A 308 2.46 13.02 -5.53
CA LEU A 308 1.96 14.40 -5.49
C LEU A 308 2.66 15.30 -6.51
N ARG A 309 3.98 15.10 -6.71
CA ARG A 309 4.73 15.81 -7.78
C ARG A 309 4.20 15.49 -9.17
N GLN A 310 3.94 14.20 -9.46
CA GLN A 310 3.39 13.77 -10.74
C GLN A 310 1.99 14.36 -10.99
N ALA A 311 1.12 14.33 -9.98
CA ALA A 311 -0.22 14.91 -10.06
C ALA A 311 -0.18 16.43 -10.23
N ALA A 312 0.66 17.12 -9.43
CA ALA A 312 0.80 18.57 -9.50
C ALA A 312 1.36 19.03 -10.86
N ALA A 313 2.28 18.28 -11.44
CA ALA A 313 2.82 18.58 -12.78
C ALA A 313 1.72 18.59 -13.85
N ALA A 314 0.78 17.64 -13.80
CA ALA A 314 -0.37 17.60 -14.72
C ALA A 314 -1.39 18.72 -14.46
N LEU A 315 -1.56 19.17 -13.21
CA LEU A 315 -2.53 20.20 -12.81
C LEU A 315 -1.98 21.63 -12.93
N LYS A 316 -0.66 21.82 -12.94
CA LYS A 316 -0.04 23.15 -12.89
C LYS A 316 -0.54 24.07 -14.02
N GLY A 317 -1.10 25.23 -13.63
CA GLY A 317 -1.66 26.23 -14.56
C GLY A 317 -3.00 25.83 -15.19
N ARG A 318 -3.61 24.73 -14.75
CA ARG A 318 -4.90 24.22 -15.24
C ARG A 318 -5.94 24.20 -14.12
N LYS A 319 -7.19 24.03 -14.50
CA LYS A 319 -8.32 23.89 -13.57
C LYS A 319 -8.96 22.51 -13.71
N VAL A 320 -9.45 22.00 -12.61
CA VAL A 320 -10.34 20.83 -12.60
C VAL A 320 -11.60 21.17 -13.41
N ALA A 321 -12.05 20.24 -14.23
CA ALA A 321 -13.21 20.41 -15.09
C ALA A 321 -14.48 20.71 -14.26
N ALA A 322 -15.36 21.54 -14.81
CA ALA A 322 -16.64 21.84 -14.18
C ALA A 322 -17.45 20.55 -13.97
N GLY A 323 -18.00 20.37 -12.77
CA GLY A 323 -18.75 19.18 -12.38
C GLY A 323 -17.90 18.04 -11.82
N VAL A 324 -16.56 18.10 -11.88
CA VAL A 324 -15.67 17.10 -11.29
C VAL A 324 -15.19 17.55 -9.90
N ARG A 325 -15.26 16.67 -8.93
CA ARG A 325 -14.65 16.84 -7.60
C ARG A 325 -13.26 16.21 -7.60
N CYS A 326 -12.23 16.96 -7.27
CA CYS A 326 -10.86 16.41 -7.12
C CYS A 326 -10.42 16.49 -5.67
N ILE A 327 -10.09 15.35 -5.08
CA ILE A 327 -9.66 15.23 -3.68
C ILE A 327 -8.22 14.74 -3.69
N VAL A 328 -7.34 15.46 -2.97
CA VAL A 328 -5.92 15.10 -2.80
C VAL A 328 -5.66 14.82 -1.33
N ILE A 329 -5.07 13.66 -1.04
CA ILE A 329 -4.80 13.18 0.32
C ILE A 329 -3.31 12.80 0.42
N PRO A 330 -2.45 13.70 0.93
CA PRO A 330 -1.06 13.35 1.26
C PRO A 330 -1.03 12.21 2.28
N ALA A 331 -0.08 11.27 2.15
CA ALA A 331 -0.11 10.05 2.94
C ALA A 331 0.32 10.25 4.40
N THR A 332 1.14 11.26 4.71
CA THR A 332 1.57 11.59 6.09
C THR A 332 1.64 13.09 6.31
N GLN A 333 1.75 13.50 7.58
CA GLN A 333 1.95 14.91 7.89
C GLN A 333 3.30 15.43 7.39
N GLN A 334 4.36 14.61 7.42
CA GLN A 334 5.66 15.00 6.88
C GLN A 334 5.58 15.21 5.36
N ILE A 335 4.95 14.28 4.63
CA ILE A 335 4.70 14.45 3.20
C ILE A 335 3.88 15.72 2.92
N THR A 336 2.92 16.05 3.78
CA THR A 336 2.14 17.30 3.64
C THR A 336 3.05 18.53 3.78
N LEU A 337 3.95 18.54 4.77
CA LEU A 337 4.90 19.63 4.96
C LEU A 337 5.87 19.76 3.78
N ASP A 338 6.39 18.64 3.28
CA ASP A 338 7.29 18.62 2.12
C ASP A 338 6.56 19.12 0.87
N ALA A 339 5.32 18.67 0.66
CA ALA A 339 4.48 19.13 -0.45
C ALA A 339 4.14 20.64 -0.35
N MET A 340 3.97 21.18 0.87
CA MET A 340 3.83 22.62 1.10
C MET A 340 5.11 23.36 0.74
N ALA A 341 6.26 22.86 1.17
CA ALA A 341 7.57 23.48 0.91
C ALA A 341 7.88 23.53 -0.60
N GLU A 342 7.43 22.55 -1.36
CA GLU A 342 7.57 22.48 -2.83
C GLU A 342 6.47 23.27 -3.59
N GLY A 343 5.47 23.84 -2.91
CA GLY A 343 4.36 24.56 -3.52
C GLY A 343 3.32 23.65 -4.20
N LEU A 344 3.37 22.33 -3.95
CA LEU A 344 2.43 21.38 -4.55
C LEU A 344 1.02 21.57 -3.99
N ILE A 345 0.89 21.80 -2.69
CA ILE A 345 -0.40 22.07 -2.03
C ILE A 345 -1.06 23.32 -2.63
N GLN A 346 -0.29 24.40 -2.84
CA GLN A 346 -0.78 25.60 -3.50
C GLN A 346 -1.28 25.27 -4.90
N THR A 347 -0.51 24.52 -5.69
CA THR A 347 -0.90 24.08 -7.04
C THR A 347 -2.24 23.35 -7.04
N PHE A 348 -2.46 22.41 -6.11
CA PHE A 348 -3.71 21.67 -6.00
C PHE A 348 -4.89 22.61 -5.68
N ILE A 349 -4.73 23.50 -4.69
CA ILE A 349 -5.79 24.45 -4.30
C ILE A 349 -6.11 25.42 -5.46
N GLU A 350 -5.08 25.97 -6.09
CA GLU A 350 -5.25 26.85 -7.24
C GLU A 350 -5.94 26.16 -8.43
N SER A 351 -5.70 24.84 -8.60
CA SER A 351 -6.38 24.05 -9.63
C SER A 351 -7.83 23.70 -9.30
N GLY A 352 -8.29 23.94 -8.07
CA GLY A 352 -9.64 23.64 -7.62
C GLY A 352 -9.80 22.29 -6.94
N CYS A 353 -8.71 21.68 -6.46
CA CYS A 353 -8.74 20.47 -5.66
C CYS A 353 -9.06 20.76 -4.19
N ALA A 354 -9.74 19.84 -3.53
CA ALA A 354 -9.85 19.77 -2.06
C ALA A 354 -8.66 19.00 -1.52
N VAL A 355 -7.78 19.64 -0.75
CA VAL A 355 -6.67 18.96 -0.08
C VAL A 355 -7.08 18.59 1.33
N SER A 356 -6.90 17.33 1.69
CA SER A 356 -7.27 16.78 2.99
C SER A 356 -6.07 16.55 3.89
N THR A 357 -6.35 16.36 5.18
CA THR A 357 -5.40 15.76 6.12
C THR A 357 -5.12 14.31 5.74
N PRO A 358 -3.95 13.74 6.13
CA PRO A 358 -3.66 12.33 5.93
C PRO A 358 -4.75 11.43 6.52
N THR A 359 -5.32 10.57 5.68
CA THR A 359 -6.32 9.56 6.06
C THR A 359 -6.48 8.56 4.92
N CYS A 360 -7.03 7.39 5.19
CA CYS A 360 -7.41 6.43 4.15
C CYS A 360 -8.51 6.99 3.22
N GLY A 361 -9.28 7.99 3.68
CA GLY A 361 -10.28 8.70 2.89
C GLY A 361 -11.39 7.78 2.38
N PRO A 362 -11.81 7.93 1.11
CA PRO A 362 -12.90 7.17 0.55
C PRO A 362 -12.51 5.76 0.09
N CYS A 363 -11.25 5.34 0.25
CA CYS A 363 -10.70 4.10 -0.32
C CYS A 363 -11.54 2.85 -0.02
N LEU A 364 -12.16 2.79 1.16
CA LEU A 364 -13.05 1.68 1.56
C LEU A 364 -14.51 2.13 1.82
N GLY A 365 -14.86 3.35 1.42
CA GLY A 365 -16.18 3.92 1.74
C GLY A 365 -16.36 4.30 3.21
N GLY A 366 -15.28 4.31 3.98
CA GLY A 366 -15.30 4.45 5.44
C GLY A 366 -15.18 5.87 5.96
N HIS A 367 -14.80 6.83 5.15
CA HIS A 367 -14.52 8.21 5.55
C HIS A 367 -15.09 9.21 4.51
N MET A 368 -14.55 10.42 4.41
CA MET A 368 -14.98 11.46 3.48
C MET A 368 -14.78 11.07 2.00
N GLY A 369 -15.46 11.80 1.09
CA GLY A 369 -15.25 11.66 -0.36
C GLY A 369 -15.90 10.42 -0.98
N VAL A 370 -16.91 9.85 -0.33
CA VAL A 370 -17.70 8.74 -0.90
C VAL A 370 -18.53 9.19 -2.09
N LEU A 371 -18.78 8.26 -2.99
CA LEU A 371 -19.60 8.46 -4.19
C LEU A 371 -21.10 8.32 -3.89
N SER A 372 -21.92 8.92 -4.73
CA SER A 372 -23.36 8.72 -4.78
C SER A 372 -23.75 7.67 -5.83
N ASP A 373 -25.05 7.37 -5.93
CA ASP A 373 -25.58 6.43 -6.90
C ASP A 373 -25.24 6.84 -8.34
N GLY A 374 -24.69 5.89 -9.11
CA GLY A 374 -24.32 6.05 -10.51
C GLY A 374 -23.09 6.91 -10.77
N GLU A 375 -22.45 7.46 -9.73
CA GLU A 375 -21.23 8.26 -9.90
C GLU A 375 -20.01 7.35 -10.18
N ARG A 376 -19.08 7.90 -10.95
CA ARG A 376 -17.82 7.24 -11.30
C ARG A 376 -16.62 8.07 -10.86
N ALA A 377 -15.69 7.42 -10.13
CA ALA A 377 -14.41 8.02 -9.78
C ALA A 377 -13.26 7.43 -10.62
N ILE A 378 -12.23 8.26 -10.89
CA ILE A 378 -10.90 7.77 -11.18
C ILE A 378 -10.04 7.97 -9.93
N SER A 379 -9.28 6.95 -9.54
CA SER A 379 -8.62 6.93 -8.23
C SER A 379 -7.26 6.27 -8.27
N THR A 380 -6.35 6.79 -7.47
CA THR A 380 -5.04 6.17 -7.23
C THR A 380 -5.07 5.13 -6.09
N THR A 381 -6.23 4.85 -5.52
CA THR A 381 -6.43 3.78 -4.54
C THR A 381 -6.14 2.39 -5.13
N ASN A 382 -6.26 1.34 -4.34
CA ASN A 382 -5.82 0.00 -4.73
C ASN A 382 -6.94 -0.94 -5.19
N ARG A 383 -8.21 -0.64 -4.90
CA ARG A 383 -9.37 -1.50 -5.18
C ARG A 383 -10.50 -0.75 -5.87
N ASN A 384 -11.16 -1.45 -6.81
CA ASN A 384 -12.31 -0.92 -7.56
C ASN A 384 -13.50 -1.89 -7.55
N PHE A 385 -13.63 -2.70 -6.49
CA PHE A 385 -14.73 -3.64 -6.32
C PHE A 385 -16.08 -2.93 -6.21
N VAL A 386 -17.16 -3.64 -6.52
CA VAL A 386 -18.54 -3.17 -6.35
C VAL A 386 -18.76 -2.66 -4.93
N GLY A 387 -19.31 -1.45 -4.80
CA GLY A 387 -19.60 -0.83 -3.50
C GLY A 387 -18.39 -0.37 -2.68
N ARG A 388 -17.19 -0.35 -3.26
CA ARG A 388 -15.95 -0.07 -2.51
C ARG A 388 -15.83 1.38 -2.04
N MET A 389 -16.27 2.36 -2.83
CA MET A 389 -16.14 3.81 -2.52
C MET A 389 -17.50 4.49 -2.34
N GLY A 390 -18.58 3.74 -2.33
CA GLY A 390 -19.95 4.26 -2.26
C GLY A 390 -20.98 3.16 -2.44
N PRO A 391 -22.20 3.47 -2.92
CA PRO A 391 -23.22 2.47 -3.20
C PRO A 391 -22.78 1.50 -4.30
N VAL A 392 -23.48 0.36 -4.39
CA VAL A 392 -23.18 -0.71 -5.37
C VAL A 392 -23.28 -0.25 -6.82
N SER A 393 -24.02 0.82 -7.08
CA SER A 393 -24.17 1.45 -8.41
C SER A 393 -23.02 2.38 -8.77
N SER A 394 -22.12 2.71 -7.83
CA SER A 394 -20.94 3.53 -8.11
C SER A 394 -19.79 2.73 -8.72
N GLU A 395 -18.97 3.42 -9.50
CA GLU A 395 -17.86 2.80 -10.23
C GLU A 395 -16.53 3.47 -9.91
N ILE A 396 -15.45 2.68 -9.90
CA ILE A 396 -14.10 3.18 -9.68
C ILE A 396 -13.19 2.70 -10.81
N ILE A 397 -12.45 3.62 -11.41
CA ILE A 397 -11.35 3.36 -12.33
C ILE A 397 -10.04 3.57 -11.55
N LEU A 398 -9.17 2.57 -11.53
CA LEU A 398 -7.84 2.73 -10.94
C LEU A 398 -6.87 3.30 -11.96
N ALA A 399 -6.03 4.24 -11.53
CA ALA A 399 -5.02 4.88 -12.38
C ALA A 399 -3.82 5.36 -11.57
N ASN A 400 -2.73 5.71 -12.25
CA ASN A 400 -1.59 6.40 -11.66
C ASN A 400 -1.92 7.88 -11.38
N PRO A 401 -1.12 8.60 -10.57
CA PRO A 401 -1.38 10.00 -10.22
C PRO A 401 -1.43 10.95 -11.42
N ALA A 402 -0.58 10.75 -12.43
CA ALA A 402 -0.55 11.61 -13.63
C ALA A 402 -1.83 11.45 -14.47
N VAL A 403 -2.29 10.21 -14.67
CA VAL A 403 -3.56 9.91 -15.38
C VAL A 403 -4.75 10.43 -14.60
N ALA A 404 -4.79 10.25 -13.27
CA ALA A 404 -5.87 10.76 -12.43
C ALA A 404 -5.97 12.28 -12.49
N ALA A 405 -4.84 12.98 -12.39
CA ALA A 405 -4.77 14.44 -12.48
C ALA A 405 -5.12 14.96 -13.88
N ALA A 406 -4.66 14.32 -14.95
CA ALA A 406 -5.05 14.64 -16.32
C ALA A 406 -6.55 14.49 -16.54
N SER A 407 -7.13 13.44 -16.00
CA SER A 407 -8.57 13.16 -16.06
C SER A 407 -9.38 14.22 -15.28
N ALA A 408 -8.85 14.73 -14.16
CA ALA A 408 -9.48 15.82 -13.42
C ALA A 408 -9.62 17.08 -14.28
N VAL A 409 -8.60 17.39 -15.09
CA VAL A 409 -8.63 18.54 -16.02
C VAL A 409 -9.60 18.31 -17.18
N ALA A 410 -9.64 17.09 -17.71
CA ALA A 410 -10.44 16.75 -18.90
C ALA A 410 -11.92 16.48 -18.59
N GLY A 411 -12.28 16.12 -17.35
CA GLY A 411 -13.63 15.67 -16.99
C GLY A 411 -13.94 14.22 -17.44
N CYS A 412 -12.98 13.54 -17.97
CA CYS A 412 -13.05 12.15 -18.43
C CYS A 412 -11.67 11.49 -18.35
N VAL A 413 -11.60 10.18 -18.51
CA VAL A 413 -10.30 9.47 -18.58
C VAL A 413 -9.45 10.09 -19.69
N ALA A 414 -8.25 10.56 -19.37
CA ALA A 414 -7.37 11.28 -20.29
C ALA A 414 -5.91 10.87 -20.14
N ASP A 415 -5.21 10.87 -21.27
CA ASP A 415 -3.76 10.60 -21.32
C ASP A 415 -2.98 11.86 -20.91
N PRO A 416 -2.18 11.80 -19.82
CA PRO A 416 -1.39 12.94 -19.35
C PRO A 416 -0.36 13.44 -20.38
N ARG A 417 0.04 12.60 -21.34
CA ARG A 417 0.97 12.97 -22.43
C ARG A 417 0.33 13.86 -23.50
N LYS A 418 -1.00 14.01 -23.47
CA LYS A 418 -1.79 14.79 -24.47
C LYS A 418 -2.38 16.07 -23.89
N LEU A 419 -2.02 16.46 -22.64
CA LEU A 419 -2.48 17.68 -21.97
C LEU A 419 -1.79 18.97 -22.46
#